data_9cf04729c469be0fc7630f15ada1c29f
#
_entry.id   9cf04729c469be0fc7630f15ada1c29f
#
_cell.length_a   1.000
_cell.length_b   1.000
_cell.length_c   1.000
_cell.angle_alpha   90.00
_cell.angle_beta   90.00
_cell.angle_gamma   90.00
#
_symmetry.space_group_name_H-M   'P 1'
#
loop_
_entity.id
_entity.type
_entity.pdbx_description
1 polymer ?
#
loop_
_entity_poly.entity_id
_entity_poly.type
_entity_poly.pdbx_seq_one_letter_code
_entity_poly.pdbx_strand_id
1 'polypeptide(L)'
;MQTISHDRREFFVKSLLLAGAAALAVSGLGPLAAQAQTAPKPIRRSERYDDSFITERKPFKWPGNNTLAVWFIPNVEVWHYDSAVGVGITPNPTNYVPDVFNYAWREYGMRVGLWRMADVFDDAGVKATVALNSQVCEVHPKAIEEMKKRGWEFMGHGTTNSTNLAGLNPEQERDTIRGILKTIEHATGKPPRGWLGSGLIETHNTLDILAEEGVIYCGDWNNDDQPYPMKVKSGKMFAIPYCNEINDIPLYIRKGYTGEQYLRSVIDQFDVLYADSRKHPRVMGVPLHPMISGQPLRIRYLQRAIAHMKEHQGVWFATGSEITDAYQTVA
;
A
#
# COMPACT_ATOMS: atom_id res chain seq x y z
N MET A 1 -1.20 -22.87 -49.66
CA MET A 1 -1.40 -24.28 -49.34
C MET A 1 -0.06 -24.93 -49.11
N GLN A 2 0.41 -24.94 -47.88
CA GLN A 2 1.37 -25.91 -47.36
C GLN A 2 1.48 -25.64 -45.85
N THR A 3 0.93 -26.56 -45.11
CA THR A 3 0.98 -26.72 -43.68
C THR A 3 2.38 -27.12 -43.25
N ILE A 4 2.99 -26.40 -42.33
CA ILE A 4 4.18 -26.84 -41.60
C ILE A 4 3.81 -26.93 -40.11
N SER A 5 3.50 -28.17 -39.73
CA SER A 5 3.50 -28.63 -38.35
C SER A 5 4.95 -28.87 -37.93
N HIS A 6 5.44 -28.26 -36.92
CA HIS A 6 6.71 -28.64 -36.26
C HIS A 6 6.49 -28.81 -34.76
N ASP A 7 6.61 -30.07 -34.42
CA ASP A 7 6.56 -30.69 -33.11
C ASP A 7 7.73 -30.19 -32.23
N ARG A 8 7.41 -29.52 -31.12
CA ARG A 8 8.37 -28.97 -30.15
C ARG A 8 8.82 -29.97 -29.08
N ARG A 9 8.58 -31.28 -29.31
CA ARG A 9 8.90 -32.30 -28.27
C ARG A 9 10.21 -33.06 -28.47
N GLU A 10 10.94 -32.88 -29.56
CA GLU A 10 12.18 -33.64 -29.79
C GLU A 10 13.49 -32.95 -29.39
N PHE A 11 13.48 -31.75 -28.83
CA PHE A 11 14.71 -31.02 -28.53
C PHE A 11 15.29 -31.28 -27.14
N PHE A 12 14.62 -32.05 -26.29
CA PHE A 12 15.05 -32.27 -24.90
C PHE A 12 15.65 -33.65 -24.58
N VAL A 13 15.84 -34.54 -25.56
CA VAL A 13 16.27 -35.95 -25.30
C VAL A 13 17.66 -36.28 -25.84
N LYS A 14 18.37 -35.39 -26.51
CA LYS A 14 19.69 -35.72 -27.12
C LYS A 14 20.93 -35.10 -26.51
N SER A 15 20.91 -34.72 -25.25
CA SER A 15 22.10 -34.14 -24.57
C SER A 15 22.62 -34.97 -23.39
N LEU A 16 22.27 -36.22 -23.29
CA LEU A 16 22.79 -37.11 -22.24
C LEU A 16 23.22 -38.45 -22.83
N LEU A 17 24.37 -38.51 -23.48
CA LEU A 17 25.15 -39.71 -23.73
C LEU A 17 26.39 -39.39 -24.57
N LEU A 18 27.43 -38.85 -23.92
CA LEU A 18 28.84 -38.96 -24.38
C LEU A 18 29.73 -38.45 -23.24
N ALA A 19 30.05 -39.30 -22.29
CA ALA A 19 31.24 -39.18 -21.47
C ALA A 19 31.80 -40.58 -21.28
N GLY A 20 32.51 -41.01 -22.30
CA GLY A 20 33.36 -42.19 -22.28
C GLY A 20 34.69 -41.92 -21.60
N ALA A 21 35.13 -42.89 -20.88
CA ALA A 21 36.31 -43.05 -20.08
C ALA A 21 37.60 -42.41 -20.62
N ALA A 22 38.28 -41.65 -19.74
CA ALA A 22 39.71 -41.50 -19.74
C ALA A 22 40.20 -41.62 -18.28
N ALA A 23 40.71 -42.77 -17.94
CA ALA A 23 41.41 -42.99 -16.69
C ALA A 23 42.79 -42.34 -16.77
N LEU A 24 43.06 -41.34 -15.96
CA LEU A 24 44.39 -40.86 -15.63
C LEU A 24 44.52 -40.85 -14.09
N ALA A 25 45.37 -41.72 -13.63
CA ALA A 25 45.76 -41.82 -12.23
C ALA A 25 46.51 -40.54 -11.82
N VAL A 26 45.99 -39.79 -10.87
CA VAL A 26 46.74 -38.83 -10.07
C VAL A 26 46.51 -39.17 -8.62
N SER A 27 47.51 -39.76 -8.03
CA SER A 27 47.66 -39.98 -6.60
C SER A 27 47.74 -38.64 -5.87
N GLY A 28 46.89 -38.44 -4.88
CA GLY A 28 47.05 -37.38 -3.89
C GLY A 28 45.84 -36.46 -3.70
N LEU A 29 44.64 -37.02 -3.51
CA LEU A 29 43.51 -36.30 -2.93
C LEU A 29 43.14 -36.91 -1.58
N GLY A 30 43.48 -36.19 -0.53
CA GLY A 30 42.96 -36.50 0.82
C GLY A 30 41.41 -36.52 0.81
N PRO A 31 40.79 -37.12 1.83
CA PRO A 31 39.34 -37.26 1.85
C PRO A 31 38.69 -35.87 1.78
N LEU A 32 37.95 -35.63 0.71
CA LEU A 32 37.00 -34.50 0.65
C LEU A 32 36.05 -34.67 1.85
N ALA A 33 36.29 -33.87 2.87
CA ALA A 33 35.34 -33.76 3.96
C ALA A 33 33.99 -33.42 3.36
N ALA A 34 33.06 -34.34 3.38
CA ALA A 34 31.66 -34.10 3.06
C ALA A 34 31.22 -32.92 3.94
N GLN A 35 31.07 -31.74 3.36
CA GLN A 35 30.44 -30.65 4.08
C GLN A 35 29.04 -31.14 4.45
N ALA A 36 28.84 -31.43 5.74
CA ALA A 36 27.54 -31.73 6.27
C ALA A 36 26.62 -30.57 5.87
N GLN A 37 25.70 -30.83 4.94
CA GLN A 37 24.64 -29.89 4.64
C GLN A 37 23.87 -29.69 5.94
N THR A 38 24.08 -28.53 6.56
CA THR A 38 23.28 -28.14 7.72
C THR A 38 21.82 -28.18 7.30
N ALA A 39 20.98 -28.88 8.05
CA ALA A 39 19.55 -28.92 7.78
C ALA A 39 19.04 -27.47 7.55
N PRO A 40 18.19 -27.22 6.55
CA PRO A 40 17.69 -25.90 6.28
C PRO A 40 17.03 -25.33 7.54
N LYS A 41 17.39 -24.11 7.91
CA LYS A 41 16.75 -23.45 9.05
C LYS A 41 15.25 -23.40 8.81
N PRO A 42 14.40 -23.67 9.81
CA PRO A 42 12.96 -23.56 9.65
C PRO A 42 12.57 -22.13 9.23
N ILE A 43 11.56 -22.03 8.37
CA ILE A 43 11.02 -20.73 7.94
C ILE A 43 10.47 -20.00 9.18
N ARG A 44 10.98 -18.80 9.45
CA ARG A 44 10.42 -17.93 10.49
C ARG A 44 9.31 -17.10 9.87
N ARG A 45 8.08 -17.29 10.33
CA ARG A 45 6.90 -16.51 9.93
C ARG A 45 6.65 -15.36 10.91
N SER A 46 5.84 -14.39 10.52
CA SER A 46 5.38 -13.34 11.41
C SER A 46 4.47 -13.94 12.50
N GLU A 47 4.69 -13.54 13.74
CA GLU A 47 3.83 -13.89 14.87
C GLU A 47 2.71 -12.85 15.12
N ARG A 48 2.63 -11.82 14.26
CA ARG A 48 1.70 -10.69 14.42
C ARG A 48 0.26 -11.03 14.08
N TYR A 49 -0.01 -12.13 13.42
CA TYR A 49 -1.37 -12.59 13.07
C TYR A 49 -1.43 -14.12 13.03
N ASP A 50 -2.65 -14.64 13.09
CA ASP A 50 -2.90 -16.08 12.89
C ASP A 50 -3.21 -16.36 11.42
N ASP A 51 -2.81 -17.54 10.94
CA ASP A 51 -3.22 -17.99 9.61
C ASP A 51 -4.73 -18.16 9.55
N SER A 52 -5.32 -17.60 8.49
CA SER A 52 -6.74 -17.70 8.23
C SER A 52 -6.97 -17.61 6.73
N PHE A 53 -7.33 -18.72 6.10
CA PHE A 53 -7.63 -18.74 4.68
C PHE A 53 -9.02 -18.20 4.41
N ILE A 54 -9.16 -17.38 3.36
CA ILE A 54 -10.42 -16.72 3.01
C ILE A 54 -11.59 -17.72 2.84
N THR A 55 -11.30 -18.94 2.40
CA THR A 55 -12.28 -20.02 2.20
C THR A 55 -12.82 -20.63 3.50
N GLU A 56 -12.17 -20.39 4.61
CA GLU A 56 -12.51 -20.92 5.93
C GLU A 56 -13.25 -19.88 6.79
N ARG A 57 -13.24 -18.61 6.35
CA ARG A 57 -13.85 -17.51 7.10
C ARG A 57 -15.36 -17.53 6.98
N LYS A 58 -16.06 -17.15 8.06
CA LYS A 58 -17.50 -17.00 8.03
C LYS A 58 -17.89 -15.81 7.14
N PRO A 59 -18.84 -15.99 6.22
CA PRO A 59 -19.39 -14.86 5.47
C PRO A 59 -20.09 -13.87 6.39
N PHE A 60 -19.94 -12.59 6.07
CA PHE A 60 -20.67 -11.50 6.73
C PHE A 60 -21.18 -10.49 5.69
N LYS A 61 -21.72 -9.37 6.10
CA LYS A 61 -22.08 -8.25 5.23
C LYS A 61 -21.58 -6.95 5.83
N TRP A 62 -21.13 -6.05 4.97
CA TRP A 62 -20.90 -4.67 5.33
C TRP A 62 -22.21 -3.94 5.61
N PRO A 63 -22.22 -2.76 6.30
CA PRO A 63 -23.40 -1.97 6.53
C PRO A 63 -24.28 -1.80 5.28
N GLY A 64 -25.61 -1.86 5.43
CA GLY A 64 -26.54 -1.78 4.31
C GLY A 64 -26.58 -3.01 3.40
N ASN A 65 -26.20 -4.19 3.89
CA ASN A 65 -26.11 -5.45 3.12
C ASN A 65 -25.09 -5.41 1.97
N ASN A 66 -24.16 -4.49 2.01
CA ASN A 66 -23.08 -4.40 1.03
C ASN A 66 -22.11 -5.59 1.14
N THR A 67 -21.43 -5.90 0.05
CA THR A 67 -20.47 -7.02 -0.01
C THR A 67 -19.04 -6.55 -0.27
N LEU A 68 -18.87 -5.41 -0.92
CA LEU A 68 -17.58 -4.80 -1.20
C LEU A 68 -17.50 -3.42 -0.56
N ALA A 69 -16.51 -3.21 0.30
CA ALA A 69 -16.14 -1.88 0.78
C ALA A 69 -15.03 -1.31 -0.09
N VAL A 70 -15.17 -0.05 -0.50
CA VAL A 70 -14.15 0.69 -1.26
C VAL A 70 -13.75 1.93 -0.49
N TRP A 71 -12.46 2.13 -0.27
CA TRP A 71 -11.92 3.33 0.36
C TRP A 71 -10.82 3.97 -0.47
N PHE A 72 -10.93 5.29 -0.64
CA PHE A 72 -9.95 6.10 -1.36
C PHE A 72 -8.94 6.67 -0.38
N ILE A 73 -7.64 6.55 -0.72
CA ILE A 73 -6.55 6.89 0.18
C ILE A 73 -5.61 7.89 -0.52
N PRO A 74 -5.94 9.19 -0.49
CA PRO A 74 -4.99 10.23 -0.87
C PRO A 74 -3.81 10.24 0.11
N ASN A 75 -2.61 10.05 -0.41
CA ASN A 75 -1.37 10.22 0.34
C ASN A 75 -0.98 11.70 0.23
N VAL A 76 -1.23 12.46 1.29
CA VAL A 76 -0.97 13.91 1.37
C VAL A 76 0.35 14.13 2.09
N GLU A 77 1.36 14.41 1.29
CA GLU A 77 2.75 14.26 1.66
C GLU A 77 3.56 15.53 1.40
N VAL A 78 4.61 15.73 2.21
CA VAL A 78 5.61 16.78 2.03
C VAL A 78 7.02 16.21 2.11
N TRP A 79 7.96 16.89 1.49
CA TRP A 79 9.38 16.54 1.44
C TRP A 79 10.24 17.75 1.81
N HIS A 80 11.39 17.50 2.44
CA HIS A 80 12.36 18.53 2.67
C HIS A 80 13.04 18.94 1.35
N TYR A 81 13.17 20.26 1.13
CA TYR A 81 13.83 20.82 -0.05
C TYR A 81 15.30 20.41 -0.14
N ASP A 82 15.98 20.35 1.01
CA ASP A 82 17.40 20.00 1.12
C ASP A 82 17.65 18.48 1.30
N SER A 83 16.75 17.65 0.80
CA SER A 83 16.83 16.20 0.91
C SER A 83 16.68 15.56 -0.46
N ALA A 84 17.60 14.68 -0.83
CA ALA A 84 17.42 13.80 -1.98
C ALA A 84 16.33 12.77 -1.67
N VAL A 85 15.41 12.54 -2.61
CA VAL A 85 14.23 11.72 -2.36
C VAL A 85 14.15 10.56 -3.34
N GLY A 86 13.88 9.36 -2.82
CA GLY A 86 13.97 8.10 -3.55
C GLY A 86 13.01 7.93 -4.73
N VAL A 87 11.80 8.54 -4.70
CA VAL A 87 10.82 8.43 -5.80
C VAL A 87 10.61 9.77 -6.47
N GLY A 88 10.93 9.85 -7.74
CA GLY A 88 10.74 11.02 -8.59
C GLY A 88 10.33 10.63 -10.00
N ILE A 89 9.94 11.61 -10.81
CA ILE A 89 9.66 11.40 -12.24
C ILE A 89 10.95 11.33 -13.08
N THR A 90 12.04 11.85 -12.53
CA THR A 90 13.37 11.71 -13.14
C THR A 90 14.32 11.06 -12.14
N PRO A 91 15.20 10.16 -12.61
CA PRO A 91 16.28 9.65 -11.78
C PRO A 91 17.17 10.79 -11.28
N ASN A 92 17.55 10.74 -10.00
CA ASN A 92 18.60 11.58 -9.43
C ASN A 92 19.76 10.67 -8.94
N PRO A 93 20.52 10.06 -9.84
CA PRO A 93 21.52 9.04 -9.50
C PRO A 93 22.68 9.58 -8.68
N THR A 94 22.90 10.88 -8.66
CA THR A 94 23.97 11.56 -7.92
C THR A 94 23.48 12.13 -6.59
N ASN A 95 22.20 11.95 -6.26
CA ASN A 95 21.57 12.51 -5.07
C ASN A 95 21.82 14.01 -4.90
N TYR A 96 21.67 14.78 -6.00
CA TYR A 96 21.77 16.24 -5.95
C TYR A 96 20.82 16.82 -4.91
N VAL A 97 21.33 17.78 -4.15
CA VAL A 97 20.56 18.59 -3.21
C VAL A 97 20.85 20.05 -3.52
N PRO A 98 19.82 20.86 -3.79
CA PRO A 98 18.40 20.50 -3.90
C PRO A 98 18.07 19.80 -5.23
N ASP A 99 17.18 18.80 -5.18
CA ASP A 99 16.57 18.20 -6.37
C ASP A 99 15.31 18.99 -6.77
N VAL A 100 15.53 20.14 -7.36
CA VAL A 100 14.48 21.13 -7.67
C VAL A 100 13.36 20.54 -8.53
N PHE A 101 13.71 19.71 -9.52
CA PHE A 101 12.74 19.17 -10.47
C PHE A 101 11.74 18.23 -9.77
N ASN A 102 12.25 17.22 -9.05
CA ASN A 102 11.39 16.27 -8.34
C ASN A 102 10.68 16.92 -7.16
N TYR A 103 11.31 17.86 -6.46
CA TYR A 103 10.67 18.63 -5.40
C TYR A 103 9.47 19.43 -5.93
N ALA A 104 9.67 20.23 -6.98
CA ALA A 104 8.63 21.05 -7.58
C ALA A 104 7.48 20.20 -8.15
N TRP A 105 7.78 19.02 -8.71
CA TRP A 105 6.77 18.07 -9.15
C TRP A 105 5.88 17.57 -7.99
N ARG A 106 6.46 17.30 -6.82
CA ARG A 106 5.69 16.92 -5.63
C ARG A 106 4.83 18.05 -5.10
N GLU A 107 5.40 19.27 -5.07
CA GLU A 107 4.67 20.47 -4.67
C GLU A 107 3.44 20.74 -5.54
N TYR A 108 3.45 20.34 -6.81
CA TYR A 108 2.25 20.39 -7.67
C TYR A 108 1.07 19.65 -7.02
N GLY A 109 1.32 18.55 -6.33
CA GLY A 109 0.30 17.80 -5.63
C GLY A 109 -0.46 18.66 -4.62
N MET A 110 0.26 19.39 -3.78
CA MET A 110 -0.33 20.25 -2.75
C MET A 110 -0.94 21.53 -3.32
N ARG A 111 -0.33 22.10 -4.38
CA ARG A 111 -0.76 23.37 -4.95
C ARG A 111 -1.96 23.25 -5.88
N VAL A 112 -2.10 22.12 -6.58
CA VAL A 112 -3.11 21.94 -7.65
C VAL A 112 -3.77 20.56 -7.60
N GLY A 113 -2.99 19.49 -7.49
CA GLY A 113 -3.47 18.11 -7.67
C GLY A 113 -4.49 17.69 -6.62
N LEU A 114 -4.27 18.05 -5.35
CA LEU A 114 -5.19 17.75 -4.25
C LEU A 114 -6.57 18.38 -4.47
N TRP A 115 -6.62 19.62 -4.92
CA TRP A 115 -7.86 20.34 -5.15
C TRP A 115 -8.67 19.71 -6.28
N ARG A 116 -8.03 19.37 -7.39
CA ARG A 116 -8.68 18.65 -8.49
C ARG A 116 -9.18 17.28 -8.09
N MET A 117 -8.45 16.56 -7.21
CA MET A 117 -8.87 15.29 -6.67
C MET A 117 -10.08 15.47 -5.72
N ALA A 118 -10.07 16.52 -4.92
CA ALA A 118 -11.19 16.87 -4.05
C ALA A 118 -12.48 17.14 -4.84
N ASP A 119 -12.39 17.90 -5.94
CA ASP A 119 -13.54 18.14 -6.82
C ASP A 119 -14.12 16.82 -7.36
N VAL A 120 -13.26 15.87 -7.76
CA VAL A 120 -13.70 14.55 -8.24
C VAL A 120 -14.42 13.76 -7.14
N PHE A 121 -13.94 13.81 -5.91
CA PHE A 121 -14.60 13.13 -4.78
C PHE A 121 -15.89 13.82 -4.37
N ASP A 122 -15.94 15.16 -4.40
CA ASP A 122 -17.15 15.92 -4.14
C ASP A 122 -18.23 15.60 -5.19
N ASP A 123 -17.90 15.62 -6.48
CA ASP A 123 -18.80 15.27 -7.60
C ASP A 123 -19.32 13.83 -7.48
N ALA A 124 -18.47 12.91 -7.00
CA ALA A 124 -18.85 11.53 -6.79
C ALA A 124 -19.60 11.28 -5.49
N GLY A 125 -19.61 12.23 -4.55
CA GLY A 125 -20.21 12.07 -3.23
C GLY A 125 -19.49 11.03 -2.37
N VAL A 126 -18.17 10.87 -2.54
CA VAL A 126 -17.35 9.93 -1.76
C VAL A 126 -16.42 10.66 -0.81
N LYS A 127 -16.15 10.04 0.34
CA LYS A 127 -15.16 10.54 1.31
C LYS A 127 -13.84 9.82 1.12
N ALA A 128 -12.79 10.40 1.66
CA ALA A 128 -11.45 9.82 1.65
C ALA A 128 -10.91 9.58 3.06
N THR A 129 -9.98 8.66 3.18
CA THR A 129 -9.08 8.53 4.34
C THR A 129 -7.69 9.00 3.92
N VAL A 130 -7.28 10.12 4.45
CA VAL A 130 -6.01 10.77 4.09
C VAL A 130 -4.86 10.14 4.85
N ALA A 131 -3.89 9.57 4.14
CA ALA A 131 -2.58 9.25 4.71
C ALA A 131 -1.78 10.56 4.80
N LEU A 132 -1.65 11.10 6.03
CA LEU A 132 -1.20 12.45 6.26
C LEU A 132 0.18 12.51 6.91
N ASN A 133 1.16 13.10 6.22
CA ASN A 133 2.37 13.54 6.91
C ASN A 133 2.03 14.66 7.90
N SER A 134 2.53 14.56 9.13
CA SER A 134 2.17 15.54 10.18
C SER A 134 2.64 16.96 9.87
N GLN A 135 3.77 17.14 9.19
CA GLN A 135 4.24 18.47 8.80
C GLN A 135 3.34 19.18 7.77
N VAL A 136 2.47 18.48 7.06
CA VAL A 136 1.43 19.12 6.21
C VAL A 136 0.55 20.05 7.04
N CYS A 137 0.28 19.68 8.31
CA CYS A 137 -0.51 20.50 9.22
C CYS A 137 0.11 21.90 9.46
N GLU A 138 1.43 21.98 9.44
CA GLU A 138 2.18 23.21 9.69
C GLU A 138 2.38 24.03 8.41
N VAL A 139 2.77 23.34 7.30
CA VAL A 139 3.16 24.04 6.06
C VAL A 139 2.00 24.28 5.12
N HIS A 140 0.89 23.51 5.23
CA HIS A 140 -0.30 23.63 4.40
C HIS A 140 -1.62 23.61 5.21
N PRO A 141 -1.77 24.45 6.27
CA PRO A 141 -2.95 24.41 7.15
C PRO A 141 -4.28 24.60 6.38
N LYS A 142 -4.25 25.33 5.27
CA LYS A 142 -5.43 25.53 4.41
C LYS A 142 -5.92 24.22 3.78
N ALA A 143 -5.02 23.35 3.40
CA ALA A 143 -5.38 22.03 2.87
C ALA A 143 -6.07 21.18 3.95
N ILE A 144 -5.58 21.22 5.20
CA ILE A 144 -6.20 20.53 6.33
C ILE A 144 -7.65 21.03 6.54
N GLU A 145 -7.86 22.35 6.58
CA GLU A 145 -9.20 22.92 6.75
C GLU A 145 -10.17 22.49 5.64
N GLU A 146 -9.71 22.44 4.38
CA GLU A 146 -10.56 22.03 3.26
C GLU A 146 -10.91 20.54 3.28
N MET A 147 -9.97 19.68 3.68
CA MET A 147 -10.24 18.25 3.85
C MET A 147 -11.18 17.99 5.05
N LYS A 148 -11.04 18.75 6.16
CA LYS A 148 -11.96 18.73 7.30
C LYS A 148 -13.39 19.12 6.91
N LYS A 149 -13.57 20.18 6.12
CA LYS A 149 -14.91 20.61 5.65
C LYS A 149 -15.63 19.52 4.85
N ARG A 150 -14.87 18.69 4.11
CA ARG A 150 -15.39 17.53 3.37
C ARG A 150 -15.67 16.32 4.24
N GLY A 151 -15.33 16.38 5.52
CA GLY A 151 -15.50 15.27 6.46
C GLY A 151 -14.59 14.08 6.15
N TRP A 152 -13.42 14.34 5.55
CA TRP A 152 -12.43 13.30 5.31
C TRP A 152 -11.80 12.84 6.61
N GLU A 153 -11.44 11.58 6.66
CA GLU A 153 -10.69 10.99 7.78
C GLU A 153 -9.19 11.25 7.59
N PHE A 154 -8.45 11.31 8.71
CA PHE A 154 -6.99 11.43 8.70
C PHE A 154 -6.37 10.26 9.44
N MET A 155 -5.39 9.60 8.83
CA MET A 155 -4.52 8.61 9.46
C MET A 155 -3.07 9.10 9.44
N GLY A 156 -2.26 8.69 10.42
CA GLY A 156 -0.85 9.06 10.50
C GLY A 156 -0.05 8.43 9.34
N HIS A 157 0.85 9.23 8.75
CA HIS A 157 1.72 8.79 7.64
C HIS A 157 3.15 9.33 7.79
N GLY A 158 3.72 9.21 8.99
CA GLY A 158 5.04 9.77 9.26
C GLY A 158 5.06 11.30 9.42
N THR A 159 6.25 11.85 9.65
CA THR A 159 6.47 13.30 9.76
C THR A 159 6.49 13.95 8.38
N THR A 160 7.34 13.42 7.51
CA THR A 160 7.51 13.77 6.08
C THR A 160 7.85 12.50 5.32
N ASN A 161 7.82 12.53 3.97
CA ASN A 161 8.35 11.42 3.18
C ASN A 161 9.87 11.51 2.89
N SER A 162 10.55 12.48 3.50
CA SER A 162 12.01 12.51 3.55
C SER A 162 12.60 11.71 4.72
N THR A 163 11.76 11.22 5.65
CA THR A 163 12.15 10.43 6.83
C THR A 163 11.23 9.23 6.99
N ASN A 164 11.68 8.22 7.71
CA ASN A 164 10.89 7.04 8.06
C ASN A 164 11.31 6.50 9.43
N LEU A 165 10.67 5.44 9.91
CA LEU A 165 10.93 4.84 11.22
C LEU A 165 12.16 3.91 11.25
N ALA A 166 12.73 3.57 10.08
CA ALA A 166 13.86 2.65 10.02
C ALA A 166 15.09 3.22 10.75
N GLY A 167 15.71 2.38 11.58
CA GLY A 167 16.90 2.74 12.33
C GLY A 167 16.67 3.51 13.62
N LEU A 168 15.43 3.89 13.95
CA LEU A 168 15.10 4.46 15.25
C LEU A 168 15.15 3.38 16.34
N ASN A 169 15.64 3.75 17.52
CA ASN A 169 15.46 2.91 18.70
C ASN A 169 14.00 3.00 19.22
N PRO A 170 13.55 2.09 20.09
CA PRO A 170 12.14 2.04 20.52
C PRO A 170 11.61 3.32 21.17
N GLU A 171 12.45 4.06 21.88
CA GLU A 171 12.07 5.33 22.53
C GLU A 171 11.91 6.44 21.48
N GLN A 172 12.87 6.58 20.58
CA GLN A 172 12.81 7.53 19.48
C GLN A 172 11.61 7.26 18.57
N GLU A 173 11.33 5.99 18.26
CA GLU A 173 10.17 5.60 17.46
C GLU A 173 8.87 5.99 18.15
N ARG A 174 8.73 5.70 19.45
CA ARG A 174 7.56 6.08 20.25
C ARG A 174 7.35 7.60 20.26
N ASP A 175 8.39 8.36 20.51
CA ASP A 175 8.30 9.82 20.55
C ASP A 175 7.94 10.40 19.19
N THR A 176 8.49 9.83 18.12
CA THR A 176 8.17 10.20 16.74
C THR A 176 6.69 9.91 16.42
N ILE A 177 6.22 8.70 16.67
CA ILE A 177 4.81 8.31 16.43
C ILE A 177 3.87 9.20 17.25
N ARG A 178 4.13 9.36 18.54
CA ARG A 178 3.34 10.23 19.43
C ARG A 178 3.30 11.67 18.94
N GLY A 179 4.44 12.20 18.51
CA GLY A 179 4.54 13.55 17.94
C GLY A 179 3.67 13.71 16.70
N ILE A 180 3.73 12.75 15.77
CA ILE A 180 2.90 12.71 14.56
C ILE A 180 1.41 12.73 14.91
N LEU A 181 0.97 11.81 15.78
CA LEU A 181 -0.45 11.67 16.14
C LEU A 181 -0.98 12.94 16.83
N LYS A 182 -0.22 13.52 17.77
CA LYS A 182 -0.59 14.77 18.46
C LYS A 182 -0.65 15.98 17.53
N THR A 183 0.28 16.10 16.58
CA THR A 183 0.26 17.19 15.59
C THR A 183 -0.98 17.11 14.73
N ILE A 184 -1.34 15.90 14.23
CA ILE A 184 -2.55 15.69 13.43
C ILE A 184 -3.79 15.95 14.28
N GLU A 185 -3.86 15.43 15.50
CA GLU A 185 -4.97 15.66 16.42
C GLU A 185 -5.21 17.15 16.67
N HIS A 186 -4.14 17.90 16.97
CA HIS A 186 -4.23 19.35 17.18
C HIS A 186 -4.79 20.09 15.96
N ALA A 187 -4.34 19.75 14.75
CA ALA A 187 -4.76 20.41 13.52
C ALA A 187 -6.18 20.00 13.07
N THR A 188 -6.55 18.74 13.29
CA THR A 188 -7.83 18.21 12.81
C THR A 188 -8.95 18.22 13.85
N GLY A 189 -8.59 18.30 15.13
CA GLY A 189 -9.53 18.23 16.27
C GLY A 189 -9.93 16.81 16.65
N LYS A 190 -9.32 15.78 16.06
CA LYS A 190 -9.59 14.37 16.36
C LYS A 190 -8.30 13.56 16.30
N PRO A 191 -8.09 12.62 17.24
CA PRO A 191 -6.93 11.74 17.16
C PRO A 191 -7.04 10.82 15.95
N PRO A 192 -5.93 10.60 15.20
CA PRO A 192 -5.89 9.61 14.14
C PRO A 192 -6.16 8.21 14.69
N ARG A 193 -7.08 7.49 14.08
CA ARG A 193 -7.38 6.09 14.42
C ARG A 193 -6.64 5.09 13.55
N GLY A 194 -6.08 5.54 12.45
CA GLY A 194 -5.35 4.73 11.48
C GLY A 194 -3.91 5.15 11.32
N TRP A 195 -3.14 4.24 10.76
CA TRP A 195 -1.73 4.42 10.40
C TRP A 195 -1.42 3.82 9.03
N LEU A 196 -0.59 4.52 8.29
CA LEU A 196 0.12 4.04 7.11
C LEU A 196 1.58 4.54 7.23
N GLY A 197 2.53 3.67 7.38
CA GLY A 197 3.94 4.07 7.48
C GLY A 197 4.44 4.72 6.20
N SER A 198 5.26 5.78 6.29
CA SER A 198 5.93 6.34 5.10
C SER A 198 6.73 5.25 4.40
N GLY A 199 6.38 4.97 3.13
CA GLY A 199 6.94 3.86 2.36
C GLY A 199 6.55 2.46 2.88
N LEU A 200 5.52 2.32 3.69
CA LEU A 200 5.07 1.09 4.36
C LEU A 200 6.18 0.48 5.24
N ILE A 201 6.96 1.33 5.89
CA ILE A 201 8.11 0.91 6.70
C ILE A 201 7.73 0.87 8.17
N GLU A 202 7.89 -0.30 8.78
CA GLU A 202 7.72 -0.55 10.20
C GLU A 202 9.02 -1.10 10.83
N THR A 203 9.12 -0.98 12.14
CA THR A 203 10.05 -1.75 12.97
C THR A 203 9.31 -2.91 13.66
N HIS A 204 10.01 -3.71 14.44
CA HIS A 204 9.37 -4.74 15.26
C HIS A 204 8.46 -4.18 16.36
N ASN A 205 8.55 -2.89 16.68
CA ASN A 205 7.81 -2.25 17.78
C ASN A 205 6.62 -1.42 17.30
N THR A 206 6.58 -1.05 16.00
CA THR A 206 5.63 -0.08 15.45
C THR A 206 4.18 -0.40 15.83
N LEU A 207 3.71 -1.62 15.59
CA LEU A 207 2.32 -2.01 15.90
C LEU A 207 1.98 -1.93 17.38
N ASP A 208 2.91 -2.31 18.27
CA ASP A 208 2.71 -2.22 19.71
C ASP A 208 2.62 -0.76 20.16
N ILE A 209 3.50 0.10 19.65
CA ILE A 209 3.49 1.53 19.94
C ILE A 209 2.22 2.20 19.44
N LEU A 210 1.80 1.90 18.20
CA LEU A 210 0.57 2.42 17.62
C LEU A 210 -0.67 2.06 18.46
N ALA A 211 -0.77 0.80 18.89
CA ALA A 211 -1.88 0.34 19.72
C ALA A 211 -1.87 1.00 21.10
N GLU A 212 -0.72 1.20 21.73
CA GLU A 212 -0.55 1.92 22.98
C GLU A 212 -0.93 3.41 22.87
N GLU A 213 -0.71 4.04 21.71
CA GLU A 213 -1.11 5.42 21.42
C GLU A 213 -2.55 5.55 20.89
N GLY A 214 -3.33 4.46 20.88
CA GLY A 214 -4.77 4.47 20.55
C GLY A 214 -5.12 4.32 19.08
N VAL A 215 -4.14 4.04 18.22
CA VAL A 215 -4.41 3.68 16.81
C VAL A 215 -5.00 2.28 16.76
N ILE A 216 -6.04 2.09 15.95
CA ILE A 216 -6.79 0.82 15.91
C ILE A 216 -6.66 0.07 14.58
N TYR A 217 -6.18 0.72 13.51
CA TYR A 217 -5.92 0.03 12.25
C TYR A 217 -4.63 0.50 11.57
N CYS A 218 -4.02 -0.40 10.80
CA CYS A 218 -2.80 -0.18 10.04
C CYS A 218 -2.95 -0.69 8.61
N GLY A 219 -2.54 0.12 7.63
CA GLY A 219 -2.59 -0.20 6.21
C GLY A 219 -1.30 -0.81 5.63
N ASP A 220 -0.26 -1.02 6.45
CA ASP A 220 1.06 -1.44 5.94
C ASP A 220 1.11 -2.91 5.49
N TRP A 221 0.17 -3.74 5.95
CA TRP A 221 0.14 -5.18 5.71
C TRP A 221 -0.76 -5.54 4.52
N ASN A 222 -0.16 -5.62 3.33
CA ASN A 222 -0.86 -5.86 2.06
C ASN A 222 -0.95 -7.36 1.73
N ASN A 223 -1.53 -8.16 2.61
CA ASN A 223 -1.56 -9.61 2.49
C ASN A 223 -2.95 -10.24 2.59
N ASP A 224 -4.01 -9.42 2.50
CA ASP A 224 -5.40 -9.88 2.58
C ASP A 224 -6.36 -8.95 1.82
N ASP A 225 -7.54 -9.47 1.49
CA ASP A 225 -8.68 -8.71 0.93
C ASP A 225 -9.74 -8.35 1.99
N GLN A 226 -9.52 -8.74 3.24
CA GLN A 226 -10.36 -8.40 4.39
C GLN A 226 -9.50 -7.81 5.51
N PRO A 227 -10.07 -6.98 6.40
CA PRO A 227 -9.42 -6.69 7.66
C PRO A 227 -9.21 -7.97 8.47
N TYR A 228 -8.20 -7.98 9.33
CA TYR A 228 -7.97 -9.05 10.28
C TYR A 228 -7.28 -8.52 11.54
N PRO A 229 -7.47 -9.19 12.71
CA PRO A 229 -6.86 -8.76 13.94
C PRO A 229 -5.34 -8.99 13.93
N MET A 230 -4.60 -8.01 14.45
CA MET A 230 -3.16 -8.08 14.66
C MET A 230 -2.85 -8.30 16.15
N LYS A 231 -1.84 -9.12 16.43
CA LYS A 231 -1.36 -9.37 17.79
C LYS A 231 -0.48 -8.22 18.25
N VAL A 232 -0.95 -7.51 19.27
CA VAL A 232 -0.26 -6.41 19.93
C VAL A 232 -0.22 -6.63 21.44
N LYS A 233 0.74 -6.01 22.14
CA LYS A 233 0.93 -6.18 23.58
C LYS A 233 -0.23 -5.61 24.40
N SER A 234 -0.86 -4.56 23.92
CA SER A 234 -2.00 -3.93 24.58
C SER A 234 -2.95 -3.31 23.56
N GLY A 235 -4.22 -3.12 23.92
CA GLY A 235 -5.20 -2.53 23.03
C GLY A 235 -5.70 -3.47 21.93
N LYS A 236 -6.08 -2.90 20.80
CA LYS A 236 -6.56 -3.62 19.61
C LYS A 236 -5.87 -3.03 18.37
N MET A 237 -5.56 -3.89 17.42
CA MET A 237 -5.02 -3.48 16.12
C MET A 237 -5.61 -4.36 15.03
N PHE A 238 -6.00 -3.76 13.92
CA PHE A 238 -6.45 -4.46 12.72
C PHE A 238 -5.56 -4.07 11.53
N ALA A 239 -5.15 -5.05 10.73
CA ALA A 239 -4.70 -4.75 9.38
C ALA A 239 -5.90 -4.47 8.50
N ILE A 240 -5.78 -3.50 7.60
CA ILE A 240 -6.80 -3.14 6.62
C ILE A 240 -6.18 -3.14 5.22
N PRO A 241 -6.83 -3.73 4.20
CA PRO A 241 -6.27 -3.79 2.85
C PRO A 241 -6.02 -2.40 2.24
N TYR A 242 -4.75 -2.07 1.97
CA TYR A 242 -4.34 -0.82 1.30
C TYR A 242 -4.25 -0.98 -0.21
N CYS A 243 -3.85 -2.15 -0.70
CA CYS A 243 -3.70 -2.54 -2.10
C CYS A 243 -2.57 -1.82 -2.87
N ASN A 244 -1.36 -2.33 -2.73
CA ASN A 244 -0.21 -1.80 -3.47
C ASN A 244 -0.26 -2.07 -4.99
N GLU A 245 -1.04 -3.08 -5.46
CA GLU A 245 -1.10 -3.48 -6.87
C GLU A 245 -1.69 -2.40 -7.78
N ILE A 246 -2.65 -1.61 -7.28
CA ILE A 246 -3.27 -0.50 -8.02
C ILE A 246 -2.85 0.88 -7.52
N ASN A 247 -1.82 0.95 -6.68
CA ASN A 247 -1.23 2.21 -6.25
C ASN A 247 -0.65 2.95 -7.46
N ASP A 248 -0.93 4.23 -7.57
CA ASP A 248 -0.58 5.06 -8.72
C ASP A 248 0.95 5.27 -8.88
N ILE A 249 1.74 5.24 -7.79
CA ILE A 249 3.22 5.28 -7.88
C ILE A 249 3.76 4.05 -8.64
N PRO A 250 3.52 2.79 -8.20
CA PRO A 250 3.99 1.64 -8.94
C PRO A 250 3.53 1.62 -10.39
N LEU A 251 2.27 1.95 -10.66
CA LEU A 251 1.72 1.84 -12.00
C LEU A 251 2.21 2.95 -12.94
N TYR A 252 2.04 4.22 -12.56
CA TYR A 252 2.42 5.33 -13.43
C TYR A 252 3.92 5.59 -13.46
N ILE A 253 4.59 5.54 -12.29
CA ILE A 253 5.97 6.01 -12.19
C ILE A 253 6.97 4.88 -12.43
N ARG A 254 6.76 3.70 -11.84
CA ARG A 254 7.71 2.59 -11.97
C ARG A 254 7.49 1.75 -13.23
N LYS A 255 6.21 1.46 -13.56
CA LYS A 255 5.84 0.64 -14.73
C LYS A 255 5.55 1.49 -15.98
N GLY A 256 5.41 2.81 -15.86
CA GLY A 256 5.16 3.73 -16.99
C GLY A 256 3.79 3.56 -17.64
N TYR A 257 2.79 3.15 -16.90
CA TYR A 257 1.44 2.93 -17.44
C TYR A 257 0.83 4.22 -17.99
N THR A 258 0.12 4.08 -19.11
CA THR A 258 -0.78 5.11 -19.61
C THR A 258 -2.01 5.23 -18.71
N GLY A 259 -2.78 6.32 -18.87
CA GLY A 259 -4.03 6.48 -18.12
C GLY A 259 -5.05 5.36 -18.41
N GLU A 260 -5.14 4.87 -19.64
CA GLU A 260 -6.02 3.74 -19.98
C GLU A 260 -5.56 2.43 -19.32
N GLN A 261 -4.25 2.18 -19.26
CA GLN A 261 -3.72 0.99 -18.59
C GLN A 261 -3.96 1.05 -17.07
N TYR A 262 -3.79 2.21 -16.45
CA TYR A 262 -4.14 2.42 -15.05
C TYR A 262 -5.63 2.17 -14.80
N LEU A 263 -6.51 2.82 -15.57
CA LEU A 263 -7.95 2.63 -15.48
C LEU A 263 -8.33 1.15 -15.61
N ARG A 264 -7.77 0.47 -16.60
CA ARG A 264 -8.02 -0.98 -16.81
C ARG A 264 -7.61 -1.80 -15.59
N SER A 265 -6.44 -1.52 -15.00
CA SER A 265 -5.99 -2.22 -13.79
C SER A 265 -6.93 -2.01 -12.61
N VAL A 266 -7.42 -0.78 -12.42
CA VAL A 266 -8.35 -0.45 -11.33
C VAL A 266 -9.71 -1.13 -11.55
N ILE A 267 -10.22 -1.15 -12.79
CA ILE A 267 -11.48 -1.83 -13.14
C ILE A 267 -11.35 -3.35 -12.97
N ASP A 268 -10.29 -3.95 -13.48
CA ASP A 268 -10.08 -5.41 -13.38
C ASP A 268 -9.97 -5.85 -11.90
N GLN A 269 -9.26 -5.07 -11.06
CA GLN A 269 -9.19 -5.30 -9.63
C GLN A 269 -10.57 -5.22 -8.98
N PHE A 270 -11.34 -4.19 -9.31
CA PHE A 270 -12.69 -3.99 -8.80
C PHE A 270 -13.61 -5.14 -9.22
N ASP A 271 -13.66 -5.48 -10.49
CA ASP A 271 -14.58 -6.48 -11.04
C ASP A 271 -14.36 -7.86 -10.41
N VAL A 272 -13.09 -8.26 -10.19
CA VAL A 272 -12.75 -9.52 -9.51
C VAL A 272 -13.15 -9.47 -8.04
N LEU A 273 -12.78 -8.42 -7.30
CA LEU A 273 -13.16 -8.30 -5.89
C LEU A 273 -14.68 -8.21 -5.71
N TYR A 274 -15.39 -7.54 -6.63
CA TYR A 274 -16.85 -7.48 -6.62
C TYR A 274 -17.49 -8.85 -6.83
N ALA A 275 -16.99 -9.63 -7.79
CA ALA A 275 -17.47 -10.99 -8.02
C ALA A 275 -17.21 -11.90 -6.82
N ASP A 276 -16.01 -11.85 -6.25
CA ASP A 276 -15.60 -12.64 -5.09
C ASP A 276 -16.35 -12.24 -3.82
N SER A 277 -16.70 -10.96 -3.69
CA SER A 277 -17.39 -10.42 -2.52
C SER A 277 -18.76 -11.05 -2.27
N ARG A 278 -19.36 -11.68 -3.28
CA ARG A 278 -20.62 -12.41 -3.14
C ARG A 278 -20.50 -13.65 -2.23
N LYS A 279 -19.29 -14.24 -2.17
CA LYS A 279 -18.99 -15.39 -1.31
C LYS A 279 -18.49 -14.93 0.06
N HIS A 280 -17.50 -14.05 0.05
CA HIS A 280 -16.90 -13.47 1.25
C HIS A 280 -16.72 -11.98 1.01
N PRO A 281 -17.19 -11.09 1.90
CA PRO A 281 -17.02 -9.65 1.73
C PRO A 281 -15.55 -9.27 1.52
N ARG A 282 -15.32 -8.20 0.76
CA ARG A 282 -13.99 -7.72 0.40
C ARG A 282 -13.83 -6.24 0.76
N VAL A 283 -12.59 -5.82 0.80
CA VAL A 283 -12.18 -4.41 0.86
C VAL A 283 -11.27 -4.13 -0.32
N MET A 284 -11.52 -3.03 -1.01
CA MET A 284 -10.67 -2.48 -2.05
C MET A 284 -10.11 -1.13 -1.61
N GLY A 285 -8.82 -1.06 -1.31
CA GLY A 285 -8.11 0.20 -1.14
C GLY A 285 -7.70 0.78 -2.48
N VAL A 286 -7.82 2.09 -2.65
CA VAL A 286 -7.39 2.83 -3.85
C VAL A 286 -6.38 3.89 -3.44
N PRO A 287 -5.09 3.54 -3.38
CA PRO A 287 -4.02 4.46 -3.03
C PRO A 287 -3.75 5.48 -4.13
N LEU A 288 -3.71 6.75 -3.78
CA LEU A 288 -3.58 7.87 -4.72
C LEU A 288 -2.57 8.89 -4.19
N HIS A 289 -1.85 9.54 -5.09
CA HIS A 289 -0.97 10.64 -4.76
C HIS A 289 -1.39 11.90 -5.54
N PRO A 290 -1.66 13.04 -4.88
CA PRO A 290 -2.11 14.26 -5.55
C PRO A 290 -1.19 14.74 -6.67
N MET A 291 0.14 14.58 -6.52
CA MET A 291 1.11 14.93 -7.56
C MET A 291 1.06 13.98 -8.77
N ILE A 292 0.42 12.83 -8.66
CA ILE A 292 0.30 11.84 -9.73
C ILE A 292 -1.10 11.83 -10.30
N SER A 293 -2.06 11.28 -9.56
CA SER A 293 -3.46 11.13 -10.02
C SER A 293 -4.17 12.47 -10.15
N GLY A 294 -3.74 13.52 -9.43
CA GLY A 294 -4.24 14.88 -9.58
C GLY A 294 -3.77 15.64 -10.82
N GLN A 295 -2.89 15.05 -11.66
CA GLN A 295 -2.45 15.67 -12.93
C GLN A 295 -3.60 15.72 -13.96
N PRO A 296 -3.68 16.77 -14.81
CA PRO A 296 -4.76 16.93 -15.80
C PRO A 296 -4.92 15.72 -16.72
N LEU A 297 -3.79 15.14 -17.14
CA LEU A 297 -3.81 13.96 -18.03
C LEU A 297 -4.26 12.66 -17.35
N ARG A 298 -4.31 12.61 -16.01
CA ARG A 298 -4.60 11.39 -15.24
C ARG A 298 -5.93 11.42 -14.50
N ILE A 299 -6.36 12.59 -14.04
CA ILE A 299 -7.54 12.71 -13.17
C ILE A 299 -8.83 12.16 -13.81
N ARG A 300 -8.99 12.28 -15.14
CA ARG A 300 -10.13 11.73 -15.87
C ARG A 300 -10.26 10.20 -15.73
N TYR A 301 -9.16 9.50 -15.55
CA TYR A 301 -9.17 8.05 -15.38
C TYR A 301 -9.62 7.65 -13.98
N LEU A 302 -9.29 8.43 -12.97
CA LEU A 302 -9.86 8.28 -11.64
C LEU A 302 -11.38 8.51 -11.66
N GLN A 303 -11.87 9.58 -12.33
CA GLN A 303 -13.29 9.84 -12.50
C GLN A 303 -14.02 8.66 -13.15
N ARG A 304 -13.46 8.10 -14.23
CA ARG A 304 -14.04 6.94 -14.93
C ARG A 304 -14.05 5.68 -14.06
N ALA A 305 -12.99 5.45 -13.28
CA ALA A 305 -12.94 4.32 -12.35
C ALA A 305 -14.01 4.43 -11.26
N ILE A 306 -14.19 5.61 -10.66
CA ILE A 306 -15.23 5.85 -9.66
C ILE A 306 -16.62 5.69 -10.27
N ALA A 307 -16.85 6.21 -11.48
CA ALA A 307 -18.11 6.06 -12.18
C ALA A 307 -18.47 4.58 -12.40
N HIS A 308 -17.52 3.76 -12.86
CA HIS A 308 -17.69 2.32 -13.01
C HIS A 308 -18.08 1.64 -11.68
N MET A 309 -17.38 1.94 -10.59
CA MET A 309 -17.68 1.38 -9.27
C MET A 309 -19.09 1.73 -8.80
N LYS A 310 -19.56 2.94 -9.08
CA LYS A 310 -20.90 3.44 -8.69
C LYS A 310 -22.05 2.82 -9.46
N GLU A 311 -21.82 2.21 -10.61
CA GLU A 311 -22.83 1.47 -11.37
C GLU A 311 -23.23 0.14 -10.70
N HIS A 312 -22.47 -0.31 -9.69
CA HIS A 312 -22.66 -1.61 -9.05
C HIS A 312 -23.37 -1.50 -7.71
N GLN A 313 -24.41 -2.33 -7.52
CA GLN A 313 -25.11 -2.45 -6.26
C GLN A 313 -24.28 -3.27 -5.24
N GLY A 314 -24.45 -2.98 -3.96
CA GLY A 314 -23.73 -3.71 -2.90
C GLY A 314 -22.28 -3.25 -2.70
N VAL A 315 -21.93 -2.09 -3.25
CA VAL A 315 -20.66 -1.39 -3.01
C VAL A 315 -20.86 -0.31 -1.95
N TRP A 316 -20.02 -0.31 -0.94
CA TRP A 316 -20.02 0.66 0.15
C TRP A 316 -18.73 1.50 0.10
N PHE A 317 -18.89 2.78 -0.22
CA PHE A 317 -17.78 3.74 -0.16
C PHE A 317 -17.63 4.21 1.29
N ALA A 318 -16.48 3.90 1.90
CA ALA A 318 -16.28 4.08 3.34
C ALA A 318 -14.87 4.60 3.65
N THR A 319 -14.68 5.08 4.86
CA THR A 319 -13.37 5.42 5.41
C THR A 319 -12.74 4.21 6.12
N GLY A 320 -11.43 4.30 6.41
CA GLY A 320 -10.72 3.23 7.13
C GLY A 320 -11.33 2.94 8.50
N SER A 321 -11.71 3.99 9.25
CA SER A 321 -12.41 3.82 10.54
C SER A 321 -13.78 3.16 10.38
N GLU A 322 -14.58 3.58 9.41
CA GLU A 322 -15.91 2.98 9.19
C GLU A 322 -15.79 1.48 8.85
N ILE A 323 -14.81 1.10 8.00
CA ILE A 323 -14.55 -0.30 7.66
C ILE A 323 -14.11 -1.09 8.90
N THR A 324 -13.18 -0.52 9.69
CA THR A 324 -12.65 -1.19 10.89
C THR A 324 -13.74 -1.36 11.95
N ASP A 325 -14.57 -0.33 12.18
CA ASP A 325 -15.69 -0.38 13.14
C ASP A 325 -16.72 -1.43 12.71
N ALA A 326 -17.10 -1.45 11.43
CA ALA A 326 -18.02 -2.46 10.92
C ALA A 326 -17.43 -3.88 11.04
N TYR A 327 -16.15 -4.07 10.73
CA TYR A 327 -15.51 -5.38 10.87
C TYR A 327 -15.50 -5.88 12.31
N GLN A 328 -15.25 -5.01 13.30
CA GLN A 328 -15.26 -5.38 14.72
C GLN A 328 -16.62 -5.92 15.21
N THR A 329 -17.70 -5.64 14.52
CA THR A 329 -19.04 -6.15 14.90
C THR A 329 -19.31 -7.56 14.39
N VAL A 330 -18.49 -8.07 13.46
CA VAL A 330 -18.72 -9.35 12.76
C VAL A 330 -17.55 -10.34 12.88
N ALA A 331 -16.41 -9.88 13.40
CA ALA A 331 -15.18 -10.67 13.60
C ALA A 331 -15.22 -11.55 14.87
#